data_5e3b660250ca2fa47af5a14f2a98285f
#
_entry.id   5e3b660250ca2fa47af5a14f2a98285f
#
_cell.length_a   1.000
_cell.length_b   1.000
_cell.length_c   1.000
_cell.angle_alpha   90.00
_cell.angle_beta   90.00
_cell.angle_gamma   90.00
#
_symmetry.space_group_name_H-M   'P 1'
#
loop_
_entity.id
_entity.type
_entity.pdbx_description
1 polymer ?
#
loop_
_entity_poly.entity_id
_entity_poly.type
_entity_poly.pdbx_seq_one_letter_code
_entity_poly.pdbx_strand_id
1 'polypeptide(L)'
;MRLFSVATPFSTVGLLLAAVFLGACDGGDGDLPSKPAANQLGTCGRLSKTIKPATWVDPKDNFSDGCSAIPPDRTVCLSGLSVIAIDTFDETGDGKSSGNFYVADTSTDPKPYSGVTLYRPSFSPPDLRLAEGDVVDFLGTFMEFNGPSTFKFGYCRTLPELSGALTFRFDNNQPLTAKEIPVEDLKSYETARPYLGTLVKVVDVTLDNNGASGSGGRFSSGLAVGAIADVADVPRVTNELFDMQGLGPPMPPGATFKSITGVVTYFGGFHISPRSAADFEL
;
A
#
# COMPACT_ATOMS: atom_id res chain seq x y z
N MET A 1 81.77 -18.48 10.10
CA MET A 1 82.66 -17.46 10.76
C MET A 1 81.80 -16.21 11.00
N ARG A 2 81.63 -15.89 12.30
CA ARG A 2 81.05 -14.69 12.93
C ARG A 2 79.63 -14.30 12.65
N LEU A 3 78.79 -14.65 13.67
CA LEU A 3 77.58 -14.03 14.09
C LEU A 3 77.78 -12.52 14.37
N PHE A 4 76.78 -11.72 13.97
CA PHE A 4 76.45 -10.46 14.62
C PHE A 4 74.96 -10.44 14.95
N SER A 5 74.73 -10.49 16.24
CA SER A 5 73.44 -10.23 16.87
C SER A 5 73.24 -8.72 16.96
N VAL A 6 72.16 -8.19 16.53
CA VAL A 6 71.72 -6.83 16.83
C VAL A 6 70.35 -6.92 17.49
N ALA A 7 70.39 -6.66 18.78
CA ALA A 7 69.20 -6.46 19.60
C ALA A 7 68.70 -5.02 19.40
N THR A 8 67.40 -4.86 19.00
CA THR A 8 66.71 -3.57 19.06
C THR A 8 65.72 -3.59 20.21
N PRO A 9 65.59 -2.53 20.97
CA PRO A 9 64.76 -2.46 22.15
C PRO A 9 63.28 -2.28 21.72
N PHE A 10 62.42 -3.06 22.36
CA PHE A 10 60.99 -2.89 22.32
C PHE A 10 60.59 -1.58 22.98
N SER A 11 60.08 -0.65 22.21
CA SER A 11 59.44 0.57 22.69
C SER A 11 58.00 0.27 23.12
N THR A 12 57.78 0.33 24.41
CA THR A 12 56.48 0.25 25.08
C THR A 12 55.66 1.54 24.88
N VAL A 13 55.10 1.74 23.70
CA VAL A 13 54.07 2.78 23.47
C VAL A 13 53.02 2.17 22.59
N GLY A 14 52.01 1.56 23.17
CA GLY A 14 50.94 0.95 22.36
C GLY A 14 49.81 0.32 23.16
N LEU A 15 49.60 0.76 24.41
CA LEU A 15 48.54 0.15 25.22
C LEU A 15 47.64 1.22 25.90
N LEU A 16 47.23 2.24 25.16
CA LEU A 16 46.31 3.26 25.71
C LEU A 16 45.27 3.77 24.72
N LEU A 17 45.01 3.04 23.63
CA LEU A 17 43.99 3.45 22.65
C LEU A 17 42.92 2.39 22.38
N ALA A 18 42.86 1.32 23.17
CA ALA A 18 41.86 0.26 23.00
C ALA A 18 40.70 0.30 24.01
N ALA A 19 40.64 1.35 24.86
CA ALA A 19 39.62 1.41 25.91
C ALA A 19 38.51 2.45 25.66
N VAL A 20 38.46 3.09 24.49
CA VAL A 20 37.42 4.11 24.21
C VAL A 20 36.36 3.66 23.22
N PHE A 21 36.47 2.46 22.64
CA PHE A 21 35.44 1.96 21.70
C PHE A 21 34.57 0.83 22.24
N LEU A 22 34.61 0.50 23.52
CA LEU A 22 33.73 -0.49 24.13
C LEU A 22 32.54 0.13 24.91
N GLY A 23 32.36 1.44 24.83
CA GLY A 23 31.26 2.13 25.49
C GLY A 23 30.09 2.50 24.59
N ALA A 24 30.01 2.01 23.34
CA ALA A 24 28.97 2.41 22.40
C ALA A 24 27.96 1.29 22.07
N CYS A 25 28.00 0.18 22.81
CA CYS A 25 26.94 -0.83 22.78
C CYS A 25 26.51 -1.13 24.21
N ASP A 26 26.27 -0.09 24.98
CA ASP A 26 25.44 -0.24 26.16
C ASP A 26 24.02 -0.36 25.61
N GLY A 27 23.51 -1.61 25.61
CA GLY A 27 22.12 -1.91 25.36
C GLY A 27 21.26 -1.35 26.49
N GLY A 28 21.33 -0.04 26.68
CA GLY A 28 20.26 0.66 27.34
C GLY A 28 19.01 0.42 26.51
N ASP A 29 17.94 0.03 27.17
CA ASP A 29 16.57 0.27 26.71
C ASP A 29 16.43 1.77 26.43
N GLY A 30 17.21 2.27 25.45
CA GLY A 30 17.07 3.60 24.94
C GLY A 30 15.67 3.64 24.39
N ASP A 31 14.82 4.38 25.08
CA ASP A 31 13.48 4.70 24.60
C ASP A 31 13.59 4.96 23.10
N LEU A 32 13.05 4.04 22.31
CA LEU A 32 12.85 4.28 20.89
C LEU A 32 12.26 5.68 20.80
N PRO A 33 12.80 6.56 19.97
CA PRO A 33 12.32 7.93 19.93
C PRO A 33 10.81 7.88 19.85
N SER A 34 10.15 8.50 20.83
CA SER A 34 8.69 8.52 20.90
C SER A 34 8.16 8.94 19.55
N LYS A 35 7.14 8.25 19.06
CA LYS A 35 6.48 8.58 17.81
C LYS A 35 6.27 10.10 17.73
N PRO A 36 6.91 10.81 16.77
CA PRO A 36 6.71 12.24 16.64
C PRO A 36 5.23 12.52 16.43
N ALA A 37 4.71 13.56 17.04
CA ALA A 37 3.38 14.01 16.70
C ALA A 37 3.31 14.26 15.19
N ALA A 38 2.18 13.96 14.56
CA ALA A 38 2.01 14.02 13.11
C ALA A 38 2.45 15.36 12.47
N ASN A 39 2.41 16.44 13.23
CA ASN A 39 2.90 17.76 12.85
C ASN A 39 4.40 18.00 13.12
N GLN A 40 5.10 17.04 13.70
CA GLN A 40 6.52 17.15 14.08
C GLN A 40 7.44 16.27 13.27
N LEU A 41 6.91 15.58 12.25
CA LEU A 41 7.69 14.69 11.41
C LEU A 41 8.66 15.47 10.52
N GLY A 42 9.86 14.93 10.34
CA GLY A 42 10.90 15.57 9.52
C GLY A 42 10.44 15.90 8.11
N THR A 43 9.70 14.99 7.47
CA THR A 43 9.08 15.18 6.16
C THR A 43 7.88 16.12 6.20
N CYS A 44 7.10 16.09 7.28
CA CYS A 44 5.86 16.85 7.43
C CYS A 44 6.02 18.10 8.28
N GLY A 45 7.11 18.24 9.04
CA GLY A 45 7.27 19.25 10.09
C GLY A 45 7.25 20.71 9.64
N ARG A 46 7.41 20.98 8.36
CA ARG A 46 7.33 22.34 7.78
C ARG A 46 6.02 22.58 7.02
N LEU A 47 5.20 21.55 6.88
CA LEU A 47 3.92 21.68 6.21
C LEU A 47 2.87 22.09 7.23
N SER A 48 2.03 23.00 6.83
CA SER A 48 0.98 23.56 7.70
C SER A 48 -0.07 22.54 8.13
N LYS A 49 -0.10 21.34 7.49
CA LYS A 49 -1.14 20.37 7.75
C LYS A 49 -0.70 18.96 7.36
N THR A 50 -0.78 18.05 8.31
CA THR A 50 -0.78 16.61 8.04
C THR A 50 -2.22 16.17 7.81
N ILE A 51 -2.44 15.42 6.76
CA ILE A 51 -3.77 14.99 6.36
C ILE A 51 -3.84 13.47 6.48
N LYS A 52 -4.86 12.97 7.16
CA LYS A 52 -5.18 11.55 7.14
C LYS A 52 -5.91 11.19 5.86
N PRO A 53 -5.71 10.01 5.29
CA PRO A 53 -6.41 9.56 4.08
C PRO A 53 -7.93 9.74 4.16
N ALA A 54 -8.52 9.43 5.33
CA ALA A 54 -9.96 9.57 5.57
C ALA A 54 -10.52 10.99 5.35
N THR A 55 -9.68 12.03 5.34
CA THR A 55 -10.15 13.40 5.19
C THR A 55 -9.98 13.97 3.79
N TRP A 56 -9.09 13.45 2.99
CA TRP A 56 -8.75 14.05 1.71
C TRP A 56 -9.25 13.25 0.50
N VAL A 57 -9.57 11.98 0.66
CA VAL A 57 -10.22 11.17 -0.38
C VAL A 57 -11.76 11.15 -0.24
N ASP A 58 -12.32 11.75 0.82
CA ASP A 58 -13.76 11.83 0.99
C ASP A 58 -14.34 12.88 0.00
N PRO A 59 -15.21 12.47 -0.93
CA PRO A 59 -15.76 13.36 -1.95
C PRO A 59 -16.83 14.31 -1.44
N LYS A 60 -17.31 14.18 -0.19
CA LYS A 60 -18.52 14.86 0.29
C LYS A 60 -18.48 16.38 0.15
N ASP A 61 -17.28 16.96 0.21
CA ASP A 61 -17.14 18.39 0.35
C ASP A 61 -16.66 19.10 -0.93
N ASN A 62 -16.38 18.39 -2.03
CA ASN A 62 -15.74 19.05 -3.17
C ASN A 62 -16.06 18.47 -4.54
N PHE A 63 -17.29 18.08 -4.78
CA PHE A 63 -17.71 17.58 -6.08
C PHE A 63 -17.88 18.65 -7.16
N SER A 64 -17.80 19.94 -6.83
CA SER A 64 -18.06 21.00 -7.82
C SER A 64 -16.88 21.25 -8.77
N ASP A 65 -15.64 21.06 -8.27
CA ASP A 65 -14.42 21.42 -9.03
C ASP A 65 -13.40 20.29 -9.15
N GLY A 66 -13.60 19.20 -8.43
CA GLY A 66 -12.74 18.03 -8.42
C GLY A 66 -13.44 16.88 -7.72
N CYS A 67 -12.93 15.69 -7.93
CA CYS A 67 -13.56 14.50 -7.41
C CYS A 67 -13.08 14.11 -6.01
N SER A 68 -12.23 14.91 -5.40
CA SER A 68 -11.67 14.72 -4.06
C SER A 68 -11.70 16.01 -3.26
N ALA A 69 -11.65 15.87 -1.94
CA ALA A 69 -11.62 17.01 -1.01
C ALA A 69 -10.37 17.89 -1.15
N ILE A 70 -9.31 17.39 -1.80
CA ILE A 70 -8.10 18.14 -2.10
C ILE A 70 -7.99 18.30 -3.60
N PRO A 71 -7.77 19.52 -4.11
CA PRO A 71 -7.49 19.73 -5.52
C PRO A 71 -6.23 18.96 -5.95
N PRO A 72 -6.19 18.43 -7.18
CA PRO A 72 -4.96 17.86 -7.76
C PRO A 72 -3.77 18.80 -7.64
N ASP A 73 -2.56 18.25 -7.73
CA ASP A 73 -1.27 18.96 -7.62
C ASP A 73 -0.98 19.61 -6.26
N ARG A 74 -1.79 19.34 -5.25
CA ARG A 74 -1.49 19.76 -3.88
C ARG A 74 -0.47 18.82 -3.22
N THR A 75 0.51 19.45 -2.58
CA THR A 75 1.43 18.71 -1.72
C THR A 75 0.69 18.21 -0.48
N VAL A 76 0.81 16.93 -0.23
CA VAL A 76 0.25 16.26 0.93
C VAL A 76 1.33 15.55 1.72
N CYS A 77 1.12 15.46 3.01
CA CYS A 77 1.97 14.73 3.92
C CYS A 77 1.11 13.78 4.74
N LEU A 78 1.42 12.49 4.67
CA LEU A 78 0.76 11.44 5.41
C LEU A 78 1.73 10.82 6.40
N SER A 79 1.24 10.44 7.55
CA SER A 79 2.09 10.00 8.64
C SER A 79 1.52 8.78 9.35
N GLY A 80 2.41 7.82 9.60
CA GLY A 80 2.09 6.63 10.39
C GLY A 80 1.10 5.72 9.69
N LEU A 81 1.22 5.57 8.37
CA LEU A 81 0.44 4.64 7.57
C LEU A 81 1.14 3.28 7.52
N SER A 82 0.37 2.20 7.52
CA SER A 82 0.92 0.87 7.30
C SER A 82 0.86 0.48 5.83
N VAL A 83 1.93 -0.13 5.34
CA VAL A 83 1.96 -0.78 4.03
C VAL A 83 1.05 -2.00 4.08
N ILE A 84 -0.03 -2.01 3.31
CA ILE A 84 -1.01 -3.11 3.29
C ILE A 84 -0.80 -4.05 2.11
N ALA A 85 -0.18 -3.56 1.04
CA ALA A 85 0.23 -4.36 -0.11
C ALA A 85 1.27 -3.61 -0.93
N ILE A 86 2.07 -4.36 -1.66
CA ILE A 86 3.07 -3.86 -2.60
C ILE A 86 2.85 -4.58 -3.93
N ASP A 87 2.63 -3.81 -4.99
CA ASP A 87 2.50 -4.37 -6.32
C ASP A 87 3.89 -4.71 -6.89
N THR A 88 4.24 -5.96 -6.76
CA THR A 88 5.47 -6.55 -7.30
C THR A 88 5.19 -7.62 -8.37
N PHE A 89 3.93 -7.95 -8.60
CA PHE A 89 3.55 -8.96 -9.58
C PHE A 89 3.52 -8.35 -10.99
N ASP A 90 4.14 -9.05 -11.93
CA ASP A 90 4.09 -8.72 -13.36
C ASP A 90 2.83 -9.36 -13.97
N GLU A 91 1.71 -8.69 -13.87
CA GLU A 91 0.43 -9.18 -14.38
C GLU A 91 0.38 -9.30 -15.91
N THR A 92 1.25 -8.57 -16.63
CA THR A 92 1.24 -8.51 -18.09
C THR A 92 2.29 -9.40 -18.75
N GLY A 93 3.22 -9.95 -17.96
CA GLY A 93 4.32 -10.78 -18.46
C GLY A 93 5.37 -10.01 -19.26
N ASP A 94 5.45 -8.69 -19.07
CA ASP A 94 6.41 -7.82 -19.77
C ASP A 94 7.70 -7.56 -18.97
N GLY A 95 7.85 -8.24 -17.83
CA GLY A 95 8.98 -8.11 -16.91
C GLY A 95 8.87 -6.91 -15.96
N LYS A 96 7.70 -6.30 -15.85
CA LYS A 96 7.48 -5.11 -14.99
C LYS A 96 6.22 -5.25 -14.17
N SER A 97 6.30 -4.85 -12.92
CA SER A 97 5.13 -4.56 -12.09
C SER A 97 4.79 -3.07 -12.13
N SER A 98 3.61 -2.68 -11.68
CA SER A 98 3.29 -1.27 -11.56
C SER A 98 4.14 -0.58 -10.50
N GLY A 99 4.59 -1.31 -9.48
CA GLY A 99 5.40 -0.78 -8.40
C GLY A 99 4.63 0.17 -7.47
N ASN A 100 3.32 0.04 -7.43
CA ASN A 100 2.47 0.81 -6.55
C ASN A 100 2.53 0.26 -5.12
N PHE A 101 2.36 1.14 -4.16
CA PHE A 101 2.19 0.77 -2.76
C PHE A 101 0.78 1.16 -2.31
N TYR A 102 0.16 0.27 -1.58
CA TYR A 102 -1.11 0.55 -0.92
C TYR A 102 -0.84 0.72 0.56
N VAL A 103 -1.26 1.85 1.09
CA VAL A 103 -1.04 2.19 2.49
C VAL A 103 -2.34 2.64 3.14
N ALA A 104 -2.53 2.30 4.40
CA ALA A 104 -3.73 2.67 5.13
C ALA A 104 -3.44 3.05 6.58
N ASP A 105 -4.34 3.83 7.16
CA ASP A 105 -4.38 4.06 8.60
C ASP A 105 -4.91 2.78 9.26
N THR A 106 -4.00 1.99 9.80
CA THR A 106 -4.35 0.74 10.46
C THR A 106 -4.75 1.00 11.90
N SER A 107 -6.00 1.26 12.11
CA SER A 107 -6.62 1.00 13.40
C SER A 107 -7.12 -0.44 13.44
N THR A 108 -7.42 -0.95 14.62
CA THR A 108 -8.04 -2.28 14.80
C THR A 108 -9.39 -2.42 14.10
N ASP A 109 -9.96 -1.33 13.61
CA ASP A 109 -11.17 -1.26 12.77
C ASP A 109 -10.90 -0.27 11.63
N PRO A 110 -10.46 -0.74 10.46
CA PRO A 110 -10.22 0.11 9.30
C PRO A 110 -11.47 0.90 8.93
N LYS A 111 -11.32 2.21 8.87
CA LYS A 111 -12.43 3.12 8.58
C LYS A 111 -12.54 3.38 7.08
N PRO A 112 -13.73 3.71 6.59
CA PRO A 112 -13.87 4.28 5.26
C PRO A 112 -12.90 5.45 5.05
N TYR A 113 -12.35 5.58 3.83
CA TYR A 113 -11.37 6.59 3.43
C TYR A 113 -10.03 6.55 4.19
N SER A 114 -9.67 5.39 4.74
CA SER A 114 -8.40 5.23 5.49
C SER A 114 -7.23 4.78 4.63
N GLY A 115 -7.47 4.39 3.38
CA GLY A 115 -6.44 3.89 2.47
C GLY A 115 -6.14 4.82 1.31
N VAL A 116 -5.00 4.59 0.68
CA VAL A 116 -4.59 5.32 -0.52
C VAL A 116 -3.56 4.54 -1.33
N THR A 117 -3.58 4.77 -2.64
CA THR A 117 -2.58 4.28 -3.58
C THR A 117 -1.42 5.26 -3.68
N LEU A 118 -0.20 4.77 -3.48
CA LEU A 118 1.04 5.51 -3.77
C LEU A 118 1.56 5.02 -5.11
N TYR A 119 1.50 5.89 -6.12
CA TYR A 119 1.94 5.58 -7.47
C TYR A 119 3.47 5.64 -7.56
N ARG A 120 4.10 4.47 -7.70
CA ARG A 120 5.56 4.34 -7.89
C ARG A 120 6.36 5.26 -6.98
N PRO A 121 6.21 5.15 -5.67
CA PRO A 121 6.89 6.06 -4.76
C PRO A 121 8.40 5.90 -4.84
N SER A 122 9.12 7.00 -4.65
CA SER A 122 10.55 6.96 -4.36
C SER A 122 10.77 6.66 -2.87
N PHE A 123 11.99 6.31 -2.51
CA PHE A 123 12.33 5.93 -1.14
C PHE A 123 13.38 6.88 -0.53
N SER A 124 13.27 7.10 0.77
CA SER A 124 14.26 7.86 1.53
C SER A 124 14.63 7.06 2.80
N PRO A 125 15.84 6.49 2.87
CA PRO A 125 16.91 6.51 1.86
C PRO A 125 16.60 5.69 0.60
N PRO A 126 17.32 5.89 -0.51
CA PRO A 126 17.00 5.24 -1.80
C PRO A 126 17.09 3.71 -1.82
N ASP A 127 17.83 3.12 -0.90
CA ASP A 127 18.00 1.68 -0.74
C ASP A 127 17.02 1.05 0.25
N LEU A 128 16.07 1.83 0.76
CA LEU A 128 15.01 1.35 1.65
C LEU A 128 14.26 0.17 1.02
N ARG A 129 14.04 -0.85 1.82
CA ARG A 129 13.18 -1.98 1.47
C ARG A 129 12.04 -2.05 2.47
N LEU A 130 10.84 -2.11 1.95
CA LEU A 130 9.62 -2.17 2.75
C LEU A 130 8.91 -3.49 2.53
N ALA A 131 8.18 -3.91 3.55
CA ALA A 131 7.31 -5.07 3.56
C ALA A 131 5.89 -4.67 4.02
N GLU A 132 4.95 -5.56 3.81
CA GLU A 132 3.61 -5.42 4.39
C GLU A 132 3.70 -5.36 5.93
N GLY A 133 2.94 -4.45 6.52
CA GLY A 133 2.97 -4.16 7.95
C GLY A 133 3.95 -3.06 8.36
N ASP A 134 4.92 -2.70 7.52
CA ASP A 134 5.83 -1.59 7.83
C ASP A 134 5.06 -0.28 7.93
N VAL A 135 5.47 0.55 8.88
CA VAL A 135 4.87 1.86 9.09
C VAL A 135 5.73 2.92 8.40
N VAL A 136 5.08 3.78 7.64
CA VAL A 136 5.73 4.77 6.79
C VAL A 136 5.13 6.16 6.95
N ASP A 137 5.93 7.15 6.61
CA ASP A 137 5.49 8.51 6.32
C ASP A 137 5.64 8.76 4.82
N PHE A 138 4.79 9.59 4.28
CA PHE A 138 4.80 9.94 2.86
C PHE A 138 4.72 11.46 2.69
N LEU A 139 5.52 11.97 1.77
CA LEU A 139 5.45 13.35 1.30
C LEU A 139 5.38 13.34 -0.23
N GLY A 140 4.36 13.92 -0.78
CA GLY A 140 4.20 13.94 -2.22
C GLY A 140 3.06 14.80 -2.70
N THR A 141 2.68 14.59 -3.94
CA THR A 141 1.64 15.35 -4.64
C THR A 141 0.43 14.47 -4.89
N PHE A 142 -0.73 15.02 -4.64
CA PHE A 142 -2.01 14.38 -4.93
C PHE A 142 -2.33 14.44 -6.42
N MET A 143 -2.78 13.33 -6.95
CA MET A 143 -3.25 13.19 -8.33
C MET A 143 -4.56 12.40 -8.36
N GLU A 144 -5.39 12.68 -9.33
CA GLU A 144 -6.56 11.85 -9.66
C GLU A 144 -6.32 11.17 -11.01
N PHE A 145 -6.07 9.87 -10.96
CA PHE A 145 -5.96 9.09 -12.18
C PHE A 145 -7.35 8.84 -12.75
N ASN A 146 -7.60 9.37 -13.96
CA ASN A 146 -8.89 9.32 -14.64
C ASN A 146 -8.89 8.36 -15.84
N GLY A 147 -8.02 7.37 -15.80
CA GLY A 147 -7.87 6.36 -16.86
C GLY A 147 -6.72 6.64 -17.82
N PRO A 148 -6.30 5.61 -18.56
CA PRO A 148 -5.20 5.71 -19.53
C PRO A 148 -5.54 6.63 -20.70
N SER A 149 -4.57 6.90 -21.57
CA SER A 149 -4.78 7.74 -22.76
C SER A 149 -5.80 7.16 -23.76
N THR A 150 -5.97 5.83 -23.72
CA THR A 150 -6.84 5.09 -24.65
C THR A 150 -8.32 5.18 -24.28
N PHE A 151 -8.65 5.34 -23.00
CA PHE A 151 -10.03 5.58 -22.54
C PHE A 151 -10.02 6.31 -21.20
N LYS A 152 -11.07 7.09 -20.96
CA LYS A 152 -11.24 7.81 -19.71
C LYS A 152 -12.37 7.20 -18.90
N PHE A 153 -12.20 7.23 -17.59
CA PHE A 153 -13.28 6.87 -16.66
C PHE A 153 -14.40 7.92 -16.72
N GLY A 154 -15.56 7.58 -16.17
CA GLY A 154 -16.67 8.52 -16.07
C GLY A 154 -16.31 9.74 -15.20
N TYR A 155 -17.13 10.80 -15.29
CA TYR A 155 -16.94 12.01 -14.49
C TYR A 155 -16.91 11.66 -12.99
N CYS A 156 -15.92 12.17 -12.30
CA CYS A 156 -15.61 11.86 -10.91
C CYS A 156 -15.41 10.37 -10.56
N ARG A 157 -15.24 9.53 -11.55
CA ARG A 157 -14.81 8.13 -11.37
C ARG A 157 -13.31 8.04 -11.55
N THR A 158 -12.58 8.41 -10.52
CA THR A 158 -11.11 8.48 -10.53
C THR A 158 -10.52 7.56 -9.48
N LEU A 159 -9.26 7.18 -9.67
CA LEU A 159 -8.44 6.60 -8.61
C LEU A 159 -7.59 7.71 -7.99
N PRO A 160 -7.84 8.08 -6.73
CA PRO A 160 -6.96 8.97 -6.00
C PRO A 160 -5.58 8.34 -5.79
N GLU A 161 -4.54 9.02 -6.21
CA GLU A 161 -3.16 8.53 -6.12
C GLU A 161 -2.25 9.62 -5.55
N LEU A 162 -1.15 9.17 -4.95
CA LEU A 162 -0.07 10.04 -4.51
C LEU A 162 1.23 9.68 -5.21
N SER A 163 1.95 10.68 -5.68
CA SER A 163 3.30 10.53 -6.22
C SER A 163 4.29 11.29 -5.35
N GLY A 164 5.32 10.63 -4.86
CA GLY A 164 6.30 11.25 -3.96
C GLY A 164 7.21 10.25 -3.27
N ALA A 165 7.65 10.59 -2.07
CA ALA A 165 8.65 9.83 -1.32
C ALA A 165 8.10 9.17 -0.06
N LEU A 166 8.46 7.91 0.14
CA LEU A 166 8.26 7.14 1.36
C LEU A 166 9.48 7.23 2.27
N THR A 167 9.23 7.40 3.55
CA THR A 167 10.23 7.30 4.62
C THR A 167 9.77 6.26 5.63
N PHE A 168 10.65 5.33 5.97
CA PHE A 168 10.36 4.32 6.98
C PHE A 168 10.26 4.97 8.38
N ARG A 169 9.31 4.50 9.15
CA ARG A 169 9.20 4.81 10.58
C ARG A 169 9.58 3.60 11.40
N PHE A 170 10.37 3.83 12.42
CA PHE A 170 10.70 2.82 13.42
C PHE A 170 9.55 2.70 14.44
N ASP A 171 8.39 2.31 13.95
CA ASP A 171 7.23 2.00 14.77
C ASP A 171 6.98 0.49 14.76
N ASN A 172 6.33 -0.02 15.79
CA ASN A 172 5.94 -1.42 15.80
C ASN A 172 4.95 -1.70 14.68
N ASN A 173 5.23 -2.75 13.91
CA ASN A 173 4.30 -3.24 12.91
C ASN A 173 2.95 -3.54 13.58
N GLN A 174 1.90 -2.99 13.02
CA GLN A 174 0.55 -3.30 13.47
C GLN A 174 0.02 -4.46 12.61
N PRO A 175 -0.69 -5.42 13.21
CA PRO A 175 -1.36 -6.45 12.45
C PRO A 175 -2.28 -5.79 11.41
N LEU A 176 -2.18 -6.24 10.17
CA LEU A 176 -3.07 -5.78 9.11
C LEU A 176 -4.43 -6.43 9.31
N THR A 177 -5.43 -5.61 9.61
CA THR A 177 -6.82 -6.06 9.78
C THR A 177 -7.62 -5.65 8.55
N ALA A 178 -8.29 -6.62 7.92
CA ALA A 178 -9.22 -6.32 6.83
C ALA A 178 -10.56 -5.83 7.39
N LYS A 179 -11.13 -4.82 6.75
CA LYS A 179 -12.51 -4.40 7.02
C LYS A 179 -13.47 -5.38 6.36
N GLU A 180 -14.32 -6.02 7.14
CA GLU A 180 -15.40 -6.81 6.57
C GLU A 180 -16.49 -5.91 6.01
N ILE A 181 -16.82 -6.12 4.75
CA ILE A 181 -17.85 -5.41 4.01
C ILE A 181 -18.69 -6.38 3.19
N PRO A 182 -19.98 -6.10 2.95
CA PRO A 182 -20.74 -6.84 1.97
C PRO A 182 -20.22 -6.56 0.55
N VAL A 183 -20.24 -7.57 -0.31
CA VAL A 183 -19.83 -7.39 -1.73
C VAL A 183 -20.70 -6.33 -2.43
N GLU A 184 -21.91 -6.13 -1.98
CA GLU A 184 -22.86 -5.14 -2.49
C GLU A 184 -22.36 -3.69 -2.35
N ASP A 185 -21.49 -3.41 -1.39
CA ASP A 185 -20.89 -2.07 -1.24
C ASP A 185 -19.97 -1.73 -2.40
N LEU A 186 -19.50 -2.71 -3.17
CA LEU A 186 -18.59 -2.51 -4.30
C LEU A 186 -19.32 -2.31 -5.65
N LYS A 187 -20.64 -2.35 -5.70
CA LYS A 187 -21.42 -2.31 -6.94
C LYS A 187 -21.69 -0.91 -7.51
N SER A 188 -21.28 0.14 -6.81
CA SER A 188 -21.37 1.52 -7.32
C SER A 188 -20.15 2.32 -6.87
N TYR A 189 -19.86 3.36 -7.64
CA TYR A 189 -18.70 4.21 -7.31
C TYR A 189 -18.89 4.92 -5.97
N GLU A 190 -20.08 5.33 -5.64
CA GLU A 190 -20.40 6.06 -4.42
C GLU A 190 -20.24 5.21 -3.17
N THR A 191 -20.65 3.94 -3.24
CA THR A 191 -20.57 3.01 -2.10
C THR A 191 -19.18 2.38 -1.95
N ALA A 192 -18.46 2.18 -3.05
CA ALA A 192 -17.16 1.51 -3.05
C ALA A 192 -15.96 2.47 -2.83
N ARG A 193 -16.08 3.73 -3.28
CA ARG A 193 -15.00 4.73 -3.13
C ARG A 193 -14.47 4.86 -1.71
N PRO A 194 -15.28 4.79 -0.64
CA PRO A 194 -14.78 4.83 0.73
C PRO A 194 -13.74 3.76 1.08
N TYR A 195 -13.70 2.68 0.32
CA TYR A 195 -12.80 1.55 0.56
C TYR A 195 -11.56 1.55 -0.34
N LEU A 196 -11.44 2.49 -1.28
CA LEU A 196 -10.26 2.56 -2.16
C LEU A 196 -8.95 2.60 -1.37
N GLY A 197 -8.00 1.75 -1.78
CA GLY A 197 -6.70 1.63 -1.13
C GLY A 197 -6.74 1.01 0.25
N THR A 198 -7.89 0.49 0.72
CA THR A 198 -8.00 -0.22 1.99
C THR A 198 -7.99 -1.72 1.81
N LEU A 199 -7.60 -2.45 2.85
CA LEU A 199 -7.73 -3.89 2.91
C LEU A 199 -9.15 -4.25 3.36
N VAL A 200 -9.87 -4.97 2.51
CA VAL A 200 -11.23 -5.43 2.82
C VAL A 200 -11.32 -6.96 2.82
N LYS A 201 -12.30 -7.47 3.52
CA LYS A 201 -12.74 -8.86 3.47
C LYS A 201 -14.22 -8.87 3.04
N VAL A 202 -14.50 -9.45 1.89
CA VAL A 202 -15.89 -9.72 1.47
C VAL A 202 -16.23 -11.15 1.81
N VAL A 203 -17.44 -11.37 2.31
CA VAL A 203 -17.93 -12.69 2.78
C VAL A 203 -19.03 -13.21 1.88
N ASP A 204 -19.22 -14.54 1.89
CA ASP A 204 -20.26 -15.23 1.11
C ASP A 204 -20.22 -14.88 -0.39
N VAL A 205 -19.00 -14.91 -0.95
CA VAL A 205 -18.75 -14.47 -2.32
C VAL A 205 -19.11 -15.56 -3.31
N THR A 206 -19.83 -15.19 -4.35
CA THR A 206 -20.07 -16.04 -5.53
C THR A 206 -19.49 -15.33 -6.76
N LEU A 207 -18.77 -16.05 -7.59
CA LEU A 207 -18.33 -15.54 -8.89
C LEU A 207 -19.53 -15.46 -9.86
N ASP A 208 -19.52 -14.48 -10.74
CA ASP A 208 -20.54 -14.38 -11.76
C ASP A 208 -20.46 -15.54 -12.79
N ASN A 209 -21.50 -15.65 -13.61
CA ASN A 209 -21.58 -16.72 -14.61
C ASN A 209 -20.77 -16.44 -15.89
N ASN A 210 -20.14 -15.28 -16.01
CA ASN A 210 -19.32 -14.94 -17.19
C ASN A 210 -17.93 -15.56 -17.13
N GLY A 211 -17.57 -16.08 -15.95
CA GLY A 211 -16.27 -16.67 -15.72
C GLY A 211 -15.12 -15.65 -15.72
N ALA A 212 -13.97 -16.16 -15.38
CA ALA A 212 -12.79 -15.36 -15.40
C ALA A 212 -12.33 -15.10 -16.84
N SER A 213 -12.01 -13.86 -17.12
CA SER A 213 -11.51 -13.44 -18.42
C SER A 213 -10.26 -12.57 -18.25
N GLY A 214 -9.37 -12.66 -19.23
CA GLY A 214 -8.18 -11.86 -19.23
C GLY A 214 -7.52 -11.83 -20.59
N SER A 215 -6.78 -10.78 -20.86
CA SER A 215 -5.91 -10.67 -22.02
C SER A 215 -4.58 -10.07 -21.59
N GLY A 216 -3.49 -10.53 -22.22
CA GLY A 216 -2.15 -10.01 -21.92
C GLY A 216 -1.69 -10.26 -20.48
N GLY A 217 -2.04 -11.42 -19.89
CA GLY A 217 -1.68 -11.79 -18.52
C GLY A 217 -2.62 -11.26 -17.43
N ARG A 218 -3.44 -10.28 -17.74
CA ARG A 218 -4.46 -9.78 -16.80
C ARG A 218 -5.61 -10.76 -16.69
N PHE A 219 -6.00 -11.03 -15.47
CA PHE A 219 -7.05 -11.98 -15.15
C PHE A 219 -8.01 -11.36 -14.15
N SER A 220 -9.30 -11.47 -14.43
CA SER A 220 -10.33 -11.02 -13.50
C SER A 220 -11.59 -11.88 -13.61
N SER A 221 -12.32 -12.01 -12.52
CA SER A 221 -13.64 -12.62 -12.47
C SER A 221 -14.62 -11.67 -11.82
N GLY A 222 -15.80 -11.51 -12.42
CA GLY A 222 -16.88 -10.72 -11.83
C GLY A 222 -17.40 -11.38 -10.55
N LEU A 223 -17.84 -10.54 -9.62
CA LEU A 223 -18.51 -10.97 -8.40
C LEU A 223 -20.02 -10.84 -8.60
N ALA A 224 -20.77 -11.87 -8.22
CA ALA A 224 -22.22 -11.82 -8.28
C ALA A 224 -22.76 -10.84 -7.24
N VAL A 225 -23.43 -9.82 -7.70
CA VAL A 225 -24.10 -8.79 -6.89
C VAL A 225 -25.51 -8.61 -7.39
N GLY A 226 -26.35 -7.94 -6.62
CA GLY A 226 -27.69 -7.58 -7.04
C GLY A 226 -27.72 -6.70 -8.29
N ALA A 227 -28.84 -6.11 -8.59
CA ALA A 227 -29.00 -5.26 -9.77
C ALA A 227 -27.99 -4.11 -9.76
N ILE A 228 -27.30 -3.95 -10.87
CA ILE A 228 -26.31 -2.87 -11.14
C ILE A 228 -26.83 -1.98 -12.25
N ALA A 229 -26.55 -0.70 -12.19
CA ALA A 229 -27.01 0.25 -13.20
C ALA A 229 -26.14 0.22 -14.47
N ASP A 230 -24.83 -0.06 -14.30
CA ASP A 230 -23.85 -0.10 -15.39
C ASP A 230 -23.01 -1.38 -15.27
N VAL A 231 -22.83 -2.10 -16.38
CA VAL A 231 -21.98 -3.30 -16.42
C VAL A 231 -20.53 -2.99 -16.02
N ALA A 232 -20.06 -1.77 -16.22
CA ALA A 232 -18.77 -1.32 -15.75
C ALA A 232 -18.65 -1.30 -14.21
N ASP A 233 -19.78 -1.25 -13.50
CA ASP A 233 -19.82 -1.25 -12.04
C ASP A 233 -19.84 -2.67 -11.43
N VAL A 234 -19.78 -3.73 -12.23
CA VAL A 234 -19.60 -5.10 -11.72
C VAL A 234 -18.28 -5.20 -10.98
N PRO A 235 -18.29 -5.41 -9.66
CA PRO A 235 -17.04 -5.59 -8.93
C PRO A 235 -16.34 -6.87 -9.38
N ARG A 236 -15.02 -6.86 -9.34
CA ARG A 236 -14.20 -7.98 -9.81
C ARG A 236 -13.16 -8.37 -8.77
N VAL A 237 -12.78 -9.64 -8.76
CA VAL A 237 -11.52 -10.07 -8.18
C VAL A 237 -10.49 -10.11 -9.29
N THR A 238 -9.28 -9.59 -9.05
CA THR A 238 -8.23 -9.44 -10.09
C THR A 238 -6.86 -9.92 -9.60
N ASN A 239 -6.02 -10.28 -10.56
CA ASN A 239 -4.64 -10.71 -10.31
C ASN A 239 -3.63 -9.54 -10.26
N GLU A 240 -4.05 -8.34 -9.94
CA GLU A 240 -3.18 -7.16 -9.92
C GLU A 240 -1.97 -7.31 -8.97
N LEU A 241 -2.16 -7.98 -7.83
CA LEU A 241 -1.11 -8.11 -6.81
C LEU A 241 -0.54 -9.53 -6.68
N PHE A 242 -1.19 -10.53 -7.28
CA PHE A 242 -0.89 -11.93 -7.04
C PHE A 242 -1.23 -12.81 -8.25
N ASP A 243 -0.39 -13.78 -8.56
CA ASP A 243 -0.65 -14.77 -9.62
C ASP A 243 -1.81 -15.70 -9.24
N MET A 244 -3.02 -15.22 -9.46
CA MET A 244 -4.23 -16.00 -9.17
C MET A 244 -4.38 -17.23 -10.08
N GLN A 245 -3.84 -17.21 -11.31
CA GLN A 245 -3.95 -18.32 -12.24
C GLN A 245 -2.98 -19.46 -11.90
N GLY A 246 -1.77 -19.13 -11.49
CA GLY A 246 -0.74 -20.12 -11.17
C GLY A 246 -0.79 -20.61 -9.74
N LEU A 247 -1.16 -19.74 -8.80
CA LEU A 247 -1.04 -19.99 -7.35
C LEU A 247 -2.37 -19.86 -6.59
N GLY A 248 -3.40 -19.32 -7.22
CA GLY A 248 -4.72 -19.13 -6.61
C GLY A 248 -5.61 -20.38 -6.66
N PRO A 249 -6.77 -20.34 -5.99
CA PRO A 249 -7.76 -21.40 -6.10
C PRO A 249 -8.41 -21.41 -7.49
N PRO A 250 -9.01 -22.56 -7.91
CA PRO A 250 -9.82 -22.59 -9.12
C PRO A 250 -10.99 -21.60 -9.06
N MET A 251 -11.19 -20.86 -10.15
CA MET A 251 -12.21 -19.81 -10.24
C MET A 251 -13.19 -20.04 -11.42
N PRO A 252 -13.90 -21.19 -11.48
CA PRO A 252 -14.89 -21.41 -12.52
C PRO A 252 -16.12 -20.49 -12.29
N PRO A 253 -16.93 -20.25 -13.33
CA PRO A 253 -18.20 -19.55 -13.20
C PRO A 253 -19.05 -20.12 -12.08
N GLY A 254 -19.59 -19.24 -11.23
CA GLY A 254 -20.44 -19.63 -10.09
C GLY A 254 -19.69 -20.25 -8.90
N ALA A 255 -18.36 -20.26 -8.90
CA ALA A 255 -17.59 -20.69 -7.73
C ALA A 255 -17.92 -19.83 -6.51
N THR A 256 -17.94 -20.45 -5.35
CA THR A 256 -18.24 -19.79 -4.07
C THR A 256 -17.05 -19.81 -3.13
N PHE A 257 -16.88 -18.74 -2.38
CA PHE A 257 -15.88 -18.59 -1.34
C PHE A 257 -16.55 -18.09 -0.07
N LYS A 258 -16.15 -18.60 1.09
CA LYS A 258 -16.59 -18.02 2.37
C LYS A 258 -16.17 -16.58 2.48
N SER A 259 -14.94 -16.29 2.01
CA SER A 259 -14.49 -14.91 1.93
C SER A 259 -13.36 -14.75 0.93
N ILE A 260 -13.21 -13.51 0.43
CA ILE A 260 -12.04 -13.05 -0.31
C ILE A 260 -11.54 -11.78 0.39
N THR A 261 -10.26 -11.77 0.77
CA THR A 261 -9.58 -10.60 1.31
C THR A 261 -8.75 -9.97 0.20
N GLY A 262 -8.65 -8.65 0.16
CA GLY A 262 -7.81 -7.97 -0.83
C GLY A 262 -7.86 -6.45 -0.69
N VAL A 263 -7.01 -5.79 -1.43
CA VAL A 263 -7.02 -4.34 -1.53
C VAL A 263 -8.09 -3.92 -2.53
N VAL A 264 -8.87 -2.91 -2.19
CA VAL A 264 -9.81 -2.32 -3.13
C VAL A 264 -9.09 -1.36 -4.05
N THR A 265 -9.12 -1.64 -5.34
CA THR A 265 -8.55 -0.80 -6.40
C THR A 265 -9.62 -0.38 -7.41
N TYR A 266 -9.27 0.52 -8.32
CA TYR A 266 -10.20 1.01 -9.34
C TYR A 266 -9.51 1.19 -10.69
N PHE A 267 -10.03 0.51 -11.70
CA PHE A 267 -9.60 0.69 -13.09
C PHE A 267 -10.81 0.58 -14.04
N GLY A 268 -11.63 1.62 -14.05
CA GLY A 268 -12.90 1.60 -14.79
C GLY A 268 -14.01 0.74 -14.17
N GLY A 269 -13.75 0.15 -13.02
CA GLY A 269 -14.60 -0.66 -12.17
C GLY A 269 -13.86 -0.94 -10.87
N PHE A 270 -14.57 -1.38 -9.83
CA PHE A 270 -13.94 -1.73 -8.56
C PHE A 270 -13.39 -3.15 -8.59
N HIS A 271 -12.18 -3.29 -8.08
CA HIS A 271 -11.48 -4.56 -7.97
C HIS A 271 -11.16 -4.85 -6.51
N ILE A 272 -11.23 -6.14 -6.18
CA ILE A 272 -10.58 -6.69 -5.00
C ILE A 272 -9.33 -7.38 -5.51
N SER A 273 -8.16 -6.95 -5.05
CA SER A 273 -6.87 -7.48 -5.45
C SER A 273 -6.27 -8.26 -4.28
N PRO A 274 -6.43 -9.62 -4.26
CA PRO A 274 -5.81 -10.48 -3.25
C PRO A 274 -4.28 -10.38 -3.34
N ARG A 275 -3.60 -10.56 -2.20
CA ARG A 275 -2.15 -10.47 -2.08
C ARG A 275 -1.48 -11.85 -2.14
N SER A 276 -2.25 -12.89 -1.85
CA SER A 276 -1.78 -14.27 -1.85
C SER A 276 -2.95 -15.27 -1.89
N ALA A 277 -2.62 -16.56 -2.03
CA ALA A 277 -3.62 -17.63 -1.92
C ALA A 277 -4.32 -17.68 -0.55
N ALA A 278 -3.67 -17.20 0.51
CA ALA A 278 -4.24 -17.17 1.86
C ALA A 278 -5.37 -16.14 2.01
N ASP A 279 -5.50 -15.22 1.06
CA ASP A 279 -6.58 -14.25 1.04
C ASP A 279 -7.92 -14.84 0.53
N PHE A 280 -7.93 -16.12 0.13
CA PHE A 280 -9.15 -16.86 -0.25
C PHE A 280 -9.51 -17.90 0.82
N GLU A 281 -10.74 -17.84 1.32
CA GLU A 281 -11.30 -18.84 2.23
C GLU A 281 -12.41 -19.62 1.51
N LEU A 282 -12.20 -20.95 1.36
CA LEU A 282 -13.09 -21.87 0.67
C LEU A 282 -14.24 -22.38 1.56
#